data_d8b1e9a2612c9c847073a98f14d41194
#
_entry.id   d8b1e9a2612c9c847073a98f14d41194
#
_cell.length_a   1.000
_cell.length_b   1.000
_cell.length_c   1.000
_cell.angle_alpha   90.00
_cell.angle_beta   90.00
_cell.angle_gamma   90.00
#
_symmetry.space_group_name_H-M   'P 1'
#
loop_
_entity.id
_entity.type
_entity.pdbx_description
1 polymer ?
#
loop_
_entity_poly.entity_id
_entity_poly.type
_entity_poly.pdbx_seq_one_letter_code
_entity_poly.pdbx_strand_id
1 'polypeptide(L)'
;MNLTPDESAALVDEINSLTGSQTSVQVCVCPPFTSLPVVSSKVEQSEVHLGAQNMHAEPSGAFTGEVSAEMLRSLYVSHVILGHSERRQYFGETNASINSKVIAAINANLRPVFCIGETLEEREAGKTMDVVGAQVREGLVNYPSSALDLLVVAYEPVWAIGTGKTATNEMAQEVHREVRKILSEIFGESAASSIRILYGGSMKPENAAGLLAQPDIDGGLIGGASLSSKSFCDIIEAALSTQA
;
A
#
# COMPACT_ATOMS: atom_id res chain seq x y z
N MET A 1 -12.86 5.45 2.33
CA MET A 1 -13.80 5.87 3.41
C MET A 1 -15.03 4.99 3.30
N ASN A 2 -14.98 3.80 3.89
CA ASN A 2 -16.01 2.77 3.82
C ASN A 2 -16.10 2.06 5.18
N LEU A 3 -17.28 1.52 5.48
CA LEU A 3 -17.63 0.73 6.65
C LEU A 3 -17.57 1.51 7.97
N THR A 4 -18.54 1.22 8.82
CA THR A 4 -18.58 1.60 10.25
C THR A 4 -17.66 0.67 11.06
N PRO A 5 -17.37 0.99 12.33
CA PRO A 5 -16.59 0.09 13.20
C PRO A 5 -17.16 -1.33 13.29
N ASP A 6 -18.47 -1.49 13.43
CA ASP A 6 -19.12 -2.81 13.55
C ASP A 6 -19.03 -3.62 12.23
N GLU A 7 -19.27 -2.94 11.09
CA GLU A 7 -19.11 -3.57 9.77
C GLU A 7 -17.66 -3.95 9.50
N SER A 8 -16.69 -3.11 9.91
CA SER A 8 -15.26 -3.41 9.80
C SER A 8 -14.87 -4.62 10.64
N ALA A 9 -15.39 -4.74 11.86
CA ALA A 9 -15.16 -5.87 12.74
C ALA A 9 -15.70 -7.17 12.12
N ALA A 10 -16.95 -7.14 11.61
CA ALA A 10 -17.56 -8.29 10.96
C ALA A 10 -16.77 -8.76 9.73
N LEU A 11 -16.36 -7.83 8.86
CA LEU A 11 -15.57 -8.15 7.67
C LEU A 11 -14.23 -8.79 8.05
N VAL A 12 -13.54 -8.27 9.07
CA VAL A 12 -12.25 -8.82 9.51
C VAL A 12 -12.40 -10.19 10.16
N ASP A 13 -13.47 -10.43 10.92
CA ASP A 13 -13.78 -11.77 11.45
C ASP A 13 -13.96 -12.80 10.31
N GLU A 14 -14.65 -12.42 9.23
CA GLU A 14 -14.78 -13.28 8.04
C GLU A 14 -13.44 -13.53 7.34
N ILE A 15 -12.61 -12.49 7.16
CA ILE A 15 -11.27 -12.60 6.55
C ILE A 15 -10.41 -13.55 7.40
N ASN A 16 -10.35 -13.37 8.71
CA ASN A 16 -9.60 -14.23 9.62
C ASN A 16 -10.05 -15.70 9.51
N SER A 17 -11.36 -15.93 9.41
CA SER A 17 -11.92 -17.28 9.26
C SER A 17 -11.52 -17.94 7.94
N LEU A 18 -11.45 -17.17 6.85
CA LEU A 18 -11.12 -17.67 5.51
C LEU A 18 -9.62 -17.84 5.29
N THR A 19 -8.80 -16.94 5.83
CA THR A 19 -7.33 -17.00 5.70
C THR A 19 -6.70 -18.04 6.64
N GLY A 20 -7.34 -18.31 7.78
CA GLY A 20 -6.82 -19.27 8.76
C GLY A 20 -5.43 -18.86 9.28
N SER A 21 -4.54 -19.86 9.40
CA SER A 21 -3.15 -19.69 9.86
C SER A 21 -2.12 -19.65 8.72
N GLN A 22 -2.53 -19.30 7.48
CA GLN A 22 -1.58 -19.21 6.38
C GLN A 22 -0.60 -18.04 6.60
N THR A 23 0.68 -18.25 6.33
CA THR A 23 1.76 -17.26 6.49
C THR A 23 2.59 -17.04 5.22
N SER A 24 2.29 -17.77 4.15
CA SER A 24 3.02 -17.67 2.88
C SER A 24 2.77 -16.34 2.17
N VAL A 25 1.55 -15.77 2.32
CA VAL A 25 1.19 -14.44 1.83
C VAL A 25 0.91 -13.53 3.03
N GLN A 26 1.61 -12.41 3.11
CA GLN A 26 1.35 -11.42 4.14
C GLN A 26 0.05 -10.67 3.82
N VAL A 27 -0.90 -10.69 4.75
CA VAL A 27 -2.19 -10.01 4.65
C VAL A 27 -2.21 -8.82 5.59
N CYS A 28 -2.63 -7.64 5.10
CA CYS A 28 -2.77 -6.43 5.90
C CYS A 28 -4.11 -5.74 5.59
N VAL A 29 -4.87 -5.40 6.62
CA VAL A 29 -6.12 -4.65 6.48
C VAL A 29 -5.91 -3.21 6.96
N CYS A 30 -6.39 -2.22 6.17
CA CYS A 30 -6.21 -0.81 6.45
C CYS A 30 -7.58 -0.11 6.58
N PRO A 31 -8.28 -0.26 7.73
CA PRO A 31 -9.58 0.36 7.95
C PRO A 31 -9.46 1.88 8.18
N PRO A 32 -10.59 2.64 8.12
CA PRO A 32 -10.61 4.03 8.57
C PRO A 32 -10.18 4.18 10.04
N PHE A 33 -9.68 5.35 10.42
CA PHE A 33 -9.22 5.61 11.79
C PHE A 33 -10.23 5.25 12.87
N THR A 34 -11.52 5.50 12.62
CA THR A 34 -12.61 5.19 13.55
C THR A 34 -12.77 3.71 13.83
N SER A 35 -12.32 2.83 12.93
CA SER A 35 -12.42 1.38 13.05
C SER A 35 -11.12 0.74 13.57
N LEU A 36 -10.00 1.47 13.64
CA LEU A 36 -8.72 0.92 14.09
C LEU A 36 -8.80 0.23 15.46
N PRO A 37 -9.43 0.82 16.51
CA PRO A 37 -9.46 0.18 17.83
C PRO A 37 -10.18 -1.17 17.83
N VAL A 38 -11.32 -1.27 17.14
CA VAL A 38 -12.07 -2.53 17.09
C VAL A 38 -11.38 -3.57 16.22
N VAL A 39 -10.80 -3.16 15.08
CA VAL A 39 -10.07 -4.09 14.20
C VAL A 39 -8.78 -4.56 14.85
N SER A 40 -8.09 -3.71 15.63
CA SER A 40 -6.92 -4.12 16.41
C SER A 40 -7.20 -5.35 17.29
N SER A 41 -8.33 -5.35 18.02
CA SER A 41 -8.72 -6.49 18.85
C SER A 41 -9.08 -7.75 18.04
N LYS A 42 -9.49 -7.61 16.78
CA LYS A 42 -9.86 -8.72 15.91
C LYS A 42 -8.66 -9.42 15.27
N VAL A 43 -7.55 -8.70 15.11
CA VAL A 43 -6.32 -9.26 14.51
C VAL A 43 -5.27 -9.69 15.53
N GLU A 44 -5.49 -9.46 16.83
CA GLU A 44 -4.52 -9.73 17.90
C GLU A 44 -4.01 -11.18 17.92
N GLN A 45 -4.84 -12.13 17.56
CA GLN A 45 -4.51 -13.58 17.55
C GLN A 45 -4.58 -14.16 16.13
N SER A 46 -4.38 -13.34 15.10
CA SER A 46 -4.39 -13.78 13.70
C SER A 46 -3.08 -13.40 13.01
N GLU A 47 -2.86 -13.98 11.83
CA GLU A 47 -1.74 -13.65 10.95
C GLU A 47 -2.01 -12.38 10.10
N VAL A 48 -3.19 -11.76 10.26
CA VAL A 48 -3.57 -10.55 9.55
C VAL A 48 -2.98 -9.32 10.26
N HIS A 49 -2.21 -8.53 9.54
CA HIS A 49 -1.64 -7.29 10.03
C HIS A 49 -2.66 -6.14 9.99
N LEU A 50 -2.48 -5.18 10.91
CA LEU A 50 -3.23 -3.93 10.92
C LEU A 50 -2.41 -2.80 10.31
N GLY A 51 -3.00 -2.08 9.36
CA GLY A 51 -2.47 -0.87 8.75
C GLY A 51 -3.40 0.33 8.94
N ALA A 52 -2.88 1.51 8.68
CA ALA A 52 -3.64 2.76 8.66
C ALA A 52 -3.63 3.39 7.26
N GLN A 53 -4.67 4.17 6.93
CA GLN A 53 -4.83 4.80 5.63
C GLN A 53 -4.03 6.10 5.47
N ASN A 54 -3.51 6.66 6.56
CA ASN A 54 -2.68 7.87 6.60
C ASN A 54 -2.09 8.07 8.00
N MET A 55 -1.17 9.03 8.15
CA MET A 55 -0.73 9.62 9.42
C MET A 55 -0.20 11.03 9.20
N HIS A 56 -0.07 11.81 10.28
CA HIS A 56 0.63 13.07 10.28
C HIS A 56 2.15 12.86 10.45
N ALA A 57 2.96 13.79 9.95
CA ALA A 57 4.42 13.72 10.06
C ALA A 57 4.95 14.09 11.46
N GLU A 58 4.26 15.01 12.14
CA GLU A 58 4.67 15.44 13.47
C GLU A 58 4.22 14.43 14.54
N PRO A 59 5.04 14.20 15.58
CA PRO A 59 4.72 13.24 16.64
C PRO A 59 3.59 13.71 17.56
N SER A 60 3.42 15.03 17.70
CA SER A 60 2.38 15.66 18.53
C SER A 60 2.25 17.14 18.18
N GLY A 61 1.20 17.81 18.67
CA GLY A 61 1.06 19.25 18.49
C GLY A 61 -0.36 19.71 18.16
N ALA A 62 -0.50 20.96 17.79
CA ALA A 62 -1.76 21.62 17.44
C ALA A 62 -2.16 21.31 15.98
N PHE A 63 -2.45 20.06 15.70
CA PHE A 63 -2.86 19.54 14.39
C PHE A 63 -4.25 18.92 14.50
N THR A 64 -5.24 19.75 14.75
CA THR A 64 -6.62 19.33 15.01
C THR A 64 -7.14 18.38 13.92
N GLY A 65 -7.52 17.17 14.31
CA GLY A 65 -8.05 16.14 13.41
C GLY A 65 -7.01 15.16 12.86
N GLU A 66 -5.72 15.41 13.06
CA GLU A 66 -4.65 14.51 12.62
C GLU A 66 -4.37 13.38 13.62
N VAL A 67 -3.78 12.29 13.10
CA VAL A 67 -3.38 11.11 13.86
C VAL A 67 -1.88 10.92 13.74
N SER A 68 -1.17 10.85 14.89
CA SER A 68 0.28 10.66 14.91
C SER A 68 0.68 9.19 14.80
N ALA A 69 1.96 8.95 14.49
CA ALA A 69 2.53 7.60 14.46
C ALA A 69 2.43 6.90 15.83
N GLU A 70 2.62 7.62 16.94
CA GLU A 70 2.49 7.07 18.29
C GLU A 70 1.06 6.59 18.58
N MET A 71 0.03 7.36 18.18
CA MET A 71 -1.37 6.95 18.29
C MET A 71 -1.63 5.65 17.51
N LEU A 72 -1.07 5.52 16.31
CA LEU A 72 -1.18 4.28 15.52
C LEU A 72 -0.46 3.11 16.20
N ARG A 73 0.76 3.33 16.67
CA ARG A 73 1.54 2.29 17.38
C ARG A 73 0.84 1.80 18.65
N SER A 74 0.13 2.67 19.37
CA SER A 74 -0.64 2.29 20.56
C SER A 74 -1.77 1.31 20.29
N LEU A 75 -2.19 1.21 19.01
CA LEU A 75 -3.19 0.25 18.52
C LEU A 75 -2.55 -0.93 17.75
N TYR A 76 -1.25 -1.15 17.91
CA TYR A 76 -0.49 -2.22 17.23
C TYR A 76 -0.52 -2.13 15.70
N VAL A 77 -0.82 -0.96 15.14
CA VAL A 77 -0.69 -0.71 13.69
C VAL A 77 0.76 -0.95 13.28
N SER A 78 0.96 -1.71 12.22
CA SER A 78 2.28 -2.07 11.69
C SER A 78 2.60 -1.41 10.34
N HIS A 79 1.59 -1.07 9.56
CA HIS A 79 1.72 -0.48 8.23
C HIS A 79 0.97 0.84 8.14
N VAL A 80 1.41 1.73 7.24
CA VAL A 80 0.68 2.97 6.96
C VAL A 80 0.77 3.34 5.49
N ILE A 81 -0.38 3.58 4.84
CA ILE A 81 -0.47 4.04 3.46
C ILE A 81 -0.14 5.53 3.43
N LEU A 82 0.82 5.93 2.60
CA LEU A 82 1.30 7.31 2.50
C LEU A 82 1.37 7.73 1.03
N GLY A 83 0.86 8.93 0.74
CA GLY A 83 0.89 9.50 -0.61
C GLY A 83 -0.09 8.85 -1.58
N HIS A 84 -1.14 8.17 -1.10
CA HIS A 84 -2.20 7.63 -1.94
C HIS A 84 -2.71 8.69 -2.93
N SER A 85 -3.02 8.28 -4.16
CA SER A 85 -3.44 9.18 -5.24
C SER A 85 -4.58 10.13 -4.85
N GLU A 86 -5.58 9.66 -4.11
CA GLU A 86 -6.66 10.50 -3.58
C GLU A 86 -6.13 11.61 -2.65
N ARG A 87 -5.11 11.34 -1.85
CA ARG A 87 -4.54 12.34 -0.95
C ARG A 87 -3.71 13.38 -1.69
N ARG A 88 -3.02 12.98 -2.74
CA ARG A 88 -2.36 13.91 -3.66
C ARG A 88 -3.39 14.81 -4.35
N GLN A 89 -4.48 14.23 -4.82
CA GLN A 89 -5.51 14.92 -5.60
C GLN A 89 -6.42 15.82 -4.74
N TYR A 90 -6.91 15.31 -3.62
CA TYR A 90 -7.96 15.99 -2.84
C TYR A 90 -7.43 16.75 -1.63
N PHE A 91 -6.27 16.39 -1.12
CA PHE A 91 -5.68 16.97 0.09
C PHE A 91 -4.35 17.69 -0.16
N GLY A 92 -3.91 17.77 -1.43
CA GLY A 92 -2.72 18.54 -1.81
C GLY A 92 -1.41 17.97 -1.28
N GLU A 93 -1.33 16.66 -1.00
CA GLU A 93 -0.07 16.06 -0.60
C GLU A 93 0.96 16.11 -1.72
N THR A 94 2.14 16.66 -1.43
CA THR A 94 3.29 16.77 -2.32
C THR A 94 4.33 15.69 -2.02
N ASN A 95 5.28 15.45 -2.93
CA ASN A 95 6.36 14.50 -2.68
C ASN A 95 7.16 14.88 -1.42
N ALA A 96 7.36 16.18 -1.15
CA ALA A 96 8.04 16.64 0.06
C ALA A 96 7.25 16.35 1.34
N SER A 97 5.93 16.63 1.35
CA SER A 97 5.09 16.33 2.52
C SER A 97 4.98 14.81 2.76
N ILE A 98 4.92 14.01 1.70
CA ILE A 98 4.89 12.56 1.77
C ILE A 98 6.24 12.03 2.28
N ASN A 99 7.37 12.54 1.80
CA ASN A 99 8.69 12.19 2.32
C ASN A 99 8.77 12.42 3.83
N SER A 100 8.29 13.58 4.33
CA SER A 100 8.25 13.85 5.77
C SER A 100 7.47 12.79 6.54
N LYS A 101 6.32 12.34 6.01
CA LYS A 101 5.51 11.26 6.60
C LYS A 101 6.22 9.90 6.54
N VAL A 102 6.89 9.58 5.42
CA VAL A 102 7.66 8.34 5.26
C VAL A 102 8.78 8.26 6.32
N ILE A 103 9.53 9.34 6.49
CA ILE A 103 10.59 9.41 7.52
C ILE A 103 9.99 9.31 8.93
N ALA A 104 8.87 9.99 9.21
CA ALA A 104 8.20 9.87 10.51
C ALA A 104 7.69 8.44 10.78
N ALA A 105 7.18 7.74 9.76
CA ALA A 105 6.71 6.37 9.89
C ALA A 105 7.84 5.42 10.28
N ILE A 106 8.99 5.46 9.58
CA ILE A 106 10.12 4.58 9.90
C ILE A 106 10.72 4.89 11.27
N ASN A 107 10.79 6.17 11.67
CA ASN A 107 11.25 6.56 13.00
C ASN A 107 10.36 6.00 14.14
N ALA A 108 9.08 5.75 13.84
CA ALA A 108 8.13 5.10 14.74
C ALA A 108 8.04 3.58 14.55
N ASN A 109 8.92 2.99 13.74
CA ASN A 109 8.90 1.56 13.39
C ASN A 109 7.57 1.12 12.77
N LEU A 110 6.98 1.98 11.91
CA LEU A 110 5.88 1.64 11.02
C LEU A 110 6.43 1.35 9.62
N ARG A 111 5.79 0.42 8.91
CA ARG A 111 6.08 0.11 7.50
C ARG A 111 5.31 1.08 6.59
N PRO A 112 5.96 2.06 5.94
CA PRO A 112 5.28 2.88 4.95
C PRO A 112 4.95 2.04 3.71
N VAL A 113 3.67 2.09 3.29
CA VAL A 113 3.22 1.69 1.96
C VAL A 113 3.19 2.99 1.14
N PHE A 114 4.30 3.27 0.49
CA PHE A 114 4.52 4.52 -0.23
C PHE A 114 3.90 4.44 -1.63
N CYS A 115 2.85 5.24 -1.85
CA CYS A 115 2.08 5.26 -3.09
C CYS A 115 2.65 6.25 -4.10
N ILE A 116 2.79 5.77 -5.33
CA ILE A 116 3.25 6.50 -6.51
C ILE A 116 2.33 6.18 -7.69
N GLY A 117 2.24 7.06 -8.66
CA GLY A 117 1.47 6.80 -9.87
C GLY A 117 1.15 8.06 -10.65
N GLU A 118 0.89 7.88 -11.92
CA GLU A 118 0.56 8.93 -12.88
C GLU A 118 -0.94 9.04 -13.13
N THR A 119 -1.38 10.24 -13.47
CA THR A 119 -2.72 10.54 -13.96
C THR A 119 -2.91 10.08 -15.43
N LEU A 120 -4.15 10.05 -15.89
CA LEU A 120 -4.44 9.75 -17.30
C LEU A 120 -3.79 10.75 -18.26
N GLU A 121 -3.83 12.03 -17.92
CA GLU A 121 -3.25 13.09 -18.74
C GLU A 121 -1.71 12.93 -18.86
N GLU A 122 -1.04 12.62 -17.76
CA GLU A 122 0.41 12.36 -17.75
C GLU A 122 0.76 11.12 -18.57
N ARG A 123 -0.04 10.08 -18.49
CA ARG A 123 0.15 8.86 -19.29
C ARG A 123 -0.05 9.10 -20.77
N GLU A 124 -1.12 9.78 -21.17
CA GLU A 124 -1.39 10.13 -22.56
C GLU A 124 -0.33 11.07 -23.14
N ALA A 125 0.30 11.90 -22.30
CA ALA A 125 1.44 12.72 -22.65
C ALA A 125 2.79 11.97 -22.69
N GLY A 126 2.81 10.64 -22.42
CA GLY A 126 4.01 9.81 -22.40
C GLY A 126 4.95 10.11 -21.22
N LYS A 127 4.45 10.71 -20.13
CA LYS A 127 5.24 11.17 -18.97
C LYS A 127 5.24 10.18 -17.78
N THR A 128 4.67 8.98 -17.93
CA THR A 128 4.57 7.99 -16.83
C THR A 128 5.89 7.81 -16.09
N MET A 129 6.97 7.54 -16.81
CA MET A 129 8.27 7.23 -16.18
C MET A 129 8.91 8.45 -15.53
N ASP A 130 8.72 9.64 -16.10
CA ASP A 130 9.19 10.90 -15.50
C ASP A 130 8.47 11.20 -14.19
N VAL A 131 7.13 11.05 -14.17
CA VAL A 131 6.29 11.30 -12.98
C VAL A 131 6.61 10.29 -11.88
N VAL A 132 6.54 9.01 -12.19
CA VAL A 132 6.80 7.93 -11.23
C VAL A 132 8.24 8.02 -10.71
N GLY A 133 9.20 8.27 -11.60
CA GLY A 133 10.61 8.42 -11.23
C GLY A 133 10.85 9.61 -10.29
N ALA A 134 10.23 10.76 -10.54
CA ALA A 134 10.30 11.93 -9.66
C ALA A 134 9.68 11.63 -8.29
N GLN A 135 8.49 10.99 -8.26
CA GLN A 135 7.82 10.62 -7.02
C GLN A 135 8.69 9.68 -6.16
N VAL A 136 9.32 8.66 -6.75
CA VAL A 136 10.21 7.74 -6.02
C VAL A 136 11.42 8.48 -5.47
N ARG A 137 12.14 9.25 -6.32
CA ARG A 137 13.37 9.93 -5.91
C ARG A 137 13.12 10.99 -4.84
N GLU A 138 12.07 11.80 -4.99
CA GLU A 138 11.73 12.86 -4.05
C GLU A 138 11.08 12.33 -2.77
N GLY A 139 10.20 11.32 -2.88
CA GLY A 139 9.51 10.71 -1.74
C GLY A 139 10.43 9.87 -0.84
N LEU A 140 11.57 9.42 -1.36
CA LEU A 140 12.55 8.62 -0.61
C LEU A 140 13.87 9.37 -0.33
N VAL A 141 13.87 10.71 -0.43
CA VAL A 141 15.03 11.52 -0.03
C VAL A 141 15.39 11.22 1.43
N ASN A 142 16.70 10.98 1.66
CA ASN A 142 17.25 10.63 2.98
C ASN A 142 16.63 9.39 3.64
N TYR A 143 16.00 8.49 2.88
CA TYR A 143 15.54 7.22 3.42
C TYR A 143 16.75 6.38 3.87
N PRO A 144 16.82 5.96 5.16
CA PRO A 144 18.00 5.28 5.67
C PRO A 144 18.06 3.82 5.19
N SER A 145 19.24 3.40 4.73
CA SER A 145 19.47 2.02 4.28
C SER A 145 19.23 0.97 5.37
N SER A 146 19.31 1.37 6.64
CA SER A 146 19.02 0.49 7.79
C SER A 146 17.53 0.16 7.97
N ALA A 147 16.62 0.84 7.27
CA ALA A 147 15.18 0.66 7.38
C ALA A 147 14.54 0.14 6.07
N LEU A 148 15.35 -0.35 5.13
CA LEU A 148 14.84 -0.81 3.82
C LEU A 148 13.90 -2.02 3.94
N ASP A 149 14.04 -2.82 4.98
CA ASP A 149 13.12 -3.92 5.30
C ASP A 149 11.71 -3.46 5.68
N LEU A 150 11.55 -2.17 6.04
CA LEU A 150 10.24 -1.58 6.32
C LEU A 150 9.56 -1.03 5.06
N LEU A 151 10.30 -0.71 4.00
CA LEU A 151 9.75 -0.06 2.82
C LEU A 151 8.89 -1.00 1.98
N VAL A 152 7.69 -0.53 1.67
CA VAL A 152 6.82 -1.10 0.64
C VAL A 152 6.45 0.03 -0.32
N VAL A 153 6.53 -0.19 -1.62
CA VAL A 153 6.08 0.76 -2.65
C VAL A 153 4.79 0.25 -3.26
N ALA A 154 3.84 1.13 -3.55
CA ALA A 154 2.61 0.78 -4.26
C ALA A 154 2.48 1.65 -5.51
N TYR A 155 2.45 1.02 -6.69
CA TYR A 155 2.21 1.71 -7.94
C TYR A 155 0.71 1.75 -8.24
N GLU A 156 0.18 2.95 -8.33
CA GLU A 156 -1.22 3.25 -8.61
C GLU A 156 -1.35 3.87 -10.01
N PRO A 157 -1.72 3.11 -11.07
CA PRO A 157 -2.16 3.75 -12.32
C PRO A 157 -3.48 4.49 -12.03
N VAL A 158 -3.39 5.81 -11.69
CA VAL A 158 -4.54 6.60 -11.18
C VAL A 158 -5.73 6.55 -12.14
N TRP A 159 -5.46 6.47 -13.44
CA TRP A 159 -6.45 6.33 -14.50
C TRP A 159 -7.21 4.98 -14.49
N ALA A 160 -6.69 3.98 -13.76
CA ALA A 160 -7.30 2.66 -13.61
C ALA A 160 -7.94 2.44 -12.22
N ILE A 161 -8.01 3.47 -11.36
CA ILE A 161 -8.62 3.37 -10.04
C ILE A 161 -10.08 3.81 -10.13
N GLY A 162 -11.02 2.89 -9.84
CA GLY A 162 -12.44 3.21 -9.78
C GLY A 162 -13.11 3.60 -11.11
N THR A 163 -12.38 3.56 -12.21
CA THR A 163 -12.88 3.99 -13.54
C THR A 163 -13.46 2.85 -14.38
N GLY A 164 -13.30 1.61 -13.94
CA GLY A 164 -13.62 0.41 -14.73
C GLY A 164 -12.56 0.06 -15.78
N LYS A 165 -11.55 0.92 -16.01
CA LYS A 165 -10.37 0.59 -16.82
C LYS A 165 -9.40 -0.23 -15.97
N THR A 166 -8.70 -1.17 -16.61
CA THR A 166 -7.62 -1.94 -15.99
C THR A 166 -6.37 -1.81 -16.83
N ALA A 167 -5.21 -1.70 -16.17
CA ALA A 167 -3.95 -1.87 -16.87
C ALA A 167 -3.81 -3.33 -17.31
N THR A 168 -3.20 -3.60 -18.47
CA THR A 168 -2.80 -4.96 -18.81
C THR A 168 -1.65 -5.41 -17.91
N ASN A 169 -1.42 -6.71 -17.81
CA ASN A 169 -0.31 -7.25 -17.02
C ASN A 169 1.04 -6.67 -17.49
N GLU A 170 1.23 -6.56 -18.79
CA GLU A 170 2.44 -6.02 -19.41
C GLU A 170 2.64 -4.53 -19.10
N MET A 171 1.55 -3.74 -19.13
CA MET A 171 1.60 -2.31 -18.78
C MET A 171 1.94 -2.10 -17.31
N ALA A 172 1.39 -2.92 -16.41
CA ALA A 172 1.73 -2.88 -15.00
C ALA A 172 3.19 -3.30 -14.78
N GLN A 173 3.60 -4.41 -15.38
CA GLN A 173 4.96 -4.93 -15.29
C GLN A 173 6.01 -3.94 -15.79
N GLU A 174 5.74 -3.23 -16.88
CA GLU A 174 6.66 -2.22 -17.43
C GLU A 174 7.00 -1.14 -16.39
N VAL A 175 5.99 -0.60 -15.71
CA VAL A 175 6.19 0.43 -14.69
C VAL A 175 6.83 -0.14 -13.43
N HIS A 176 6.40 -1.32 -12.97
CA HIS A 176 7.01 -2.00 -11.83
C HIS A 176 8.50 -2.26 -12.04
N ARG A 177 8.90 -2.72 -13.22
CA ARG A 177 10.29 -2.91 -13.58
C ARG A 177 11.09 -1.61 -13.54
N GLU A 178 10.56 -0.51 -14.04
CA GLU A 178 11.24 0.79 -13.98
C GLU A 178 11.34 1.30 -12.53
N VAL A 179 10.31 1.11 -11.70
CA VAL A 179 10.36 1.41 -10.25
C VAL A 179 11.47 0.60 -9.59
N ARG A 180 11.56 -0.70 -9.84
CA ARG A 180 12.61 -1.58 -9.31
C ARG A 180 14.00 -1.10 -9.71
N LYS A 181 14.17 -0.70 -10.97
CA LYS A 181 15.41 -0.13 -11.47
C LYS A 181 15.79 1.17 -10.75
N ILE A 182 14.83 2.10 -10.56
CA ILE A 182 15.07 3.34 -9.81
C ILE A 182 15.46 3.04 -8.35
N LEU A 183 14.80 2.10 -7.71
CA LEU A 183 15.17 1.65 -6.36
C LEU A 183 16.60 1.06 -6.33
N SER A 184 16.99 0.34 -7.38
CA SER A 184 18.36 -0.19 -7.52
C SER A 184 19.41 0.92 -7.70
N GLU A 185 19.08 1.98 -8.43
CA GLU A 185 19.94 3.16 -8.57
C GLU A 185 20.12 3.92 -7.24
N ILE A 186 19.09 3.94 -6.39
CA ILE A 186 19.11 4.66 -5.09
C ILE A 186 19.78 3.81 -4.00
N PHE A 187 19.45 2.54 -3.88
CA PHE A 187 19.77 1.68 -2.74
C PHE A 187 20.68 0.50 -3.06
N GLY A 188 20.96 0.26 -4.33
CA GLY A 188 21.72 -0.91 -4.81
C GLY A 188 20.80 -2.10 -5.16
N GLU A 189 21.27 -2.97 -6.04
CA GLU A 189 20.51 -4.07 -6.63
C GLU A 189 19.98 -5.06 -5.59
N SER A 190 20.82 -5.47 -4.63
CA SER A 190 20.44 -6.41 -3.57
C SER A 190 19.32 -5.86 -2.68
N ALA A 191 19.35 -4.57 -2.33
CA ALA A 191 18.31 -3.94 -1.55
C ALA A 191 17.02 -3.80 -2.36
N ALA A 192 17.11 -3.34 -3.60
CA ALA A 192 15.96 -3.16 -4.47
C ALA A 192 15.20 -4.47 -4.72
N SER A 193 15.91 -5.60 -4.83
CA SER A 193 15.28 -6.91 -5.01
C SER A 193 14.47 -7.39 -3.81
N SER A 194 14.73 -6.86 -2.61
CA SER A 194 14.00 -7.21 -1.38
C SER A 194 12.83 -6.28 -1.07
N ILE A 195 12.77 -5.08 -1.67
CA ILE A 195 11.67 -4.12 -1.49
C ILE A 195 10.46 -4.61 -2.27
N ARG A 196 9.33 -4.77 -1.58
CA ARG A 196 8.07 -5.18 -2.22
C ARG A 196 7.46 -4.02 -3.00
N ILE A 197 7.05 -4.29 -4.26
CA ILE A 197 6.33 -3.34 -5.10
C ILE A 197 4.94 -3.90 -5.38
N LEU A 198 3.92 -3.24 -4.83
CA LEU A 198 2.52 -3.64 -4.93
C LEU A 198 1.85 -2.98 -6.14
N TYR A 199 0.96 -3.69 -6.80
CA TYR A 199 0.07 -3.11 -7.79
C TYR A 199 -1.16 -2.51 -7.09
N GLY A 200 -1.39 -1.21 -7.25
CA GLY A 200 -2.48 -0.44 -6.63
C GLY A 200 -3.60 -0.03 -7.59
N GLY A 201 -3.62 -0.57 -8.81
CA GLY A 201 -4.76 -0.39 -9.71
C GLY A 201 -5.92 -1.33 -9.41
N SER A 202 -6.87 -1.45 -10.34
CA SER A 202 -8.03 -2.34 -10.19
C SER A 202 -7.61 -3.80 -10.21
N MET A 203 -7.37 -4.38 -9.04
CA MET A 203 -7.13 -5.81 -8.85
C MET A 203 -8.43 -6.49 -8.37
N LYS A 204 -8.78 -7.59 -9.02
CA LYS A 204 -9.97 -8.41 -8.75
C LYS A 204 -9.58 -9.90 -8.81
N PRO A 205 -10.41 -10.82 -8.27
CA PRO A 205 -10.14 -12.25 -8.37
C PRO A 205 -9.76 -12.73 -9.77
N GLU A 206 -10.44 -12.19 -10.80
CA GLU A 206 -10.29 -12.65 -12.19
C GLU A 206 -8.96 -12.26 -12.83
N ASN A 207 -8.30 -11.18 -12.37
CA ASN A 207 -7.03 -10.72 -12.94
C ASN A 207 -5.82 -10.85 -11.99
N ALA A 208 -6.08 -11.20 -10.73
CA ALA A 208 -5.04 -11.25 -9.69
C ALA A 208 -3.89 -12.21 -10.04
N ALA A 209 -4.20 -13.43 -10.47
CA ALA A 209 -3.18 -14.41 -10.82
C ALA A 209 -2.27 -13.93 -11.97
N GLY A 210 -2.84 -13.30 -13.01
CA GLY A 210 -2.06 -12.78 -14.14
C GLY A 210 -1.16 -11.61 -13.76
N LEU A 211 -1.61 -10.73 -12.86
CA LEU A 211 -0.81 -9.63 -12.34
C LEU A 211 0.31 -10.15 -11.42
N LEU A 212 -0.04 -11.03 -10.47
CA LEU A 212 0.91 -11.56 -9.48
C LEU A 212 1.93 -12.53 -10.07
N ALA A 213 1.70 -13.05 -11.28
CA ALA A 213 2.68 -13.83 -12.03
C ALA A 213 3.78 -12.97 -12.70
N GLN A 214 3.67 -11.64 -12.65
CA GLN A 214 4.66 -10.75 -13.23
C GLN A 214 5.91 -10.64 -12.34
N PRO A 215 7.13 -10.60 -12.92
CA PRO A 215 8.38 -10.70 -12.15
C PRO A 215 8.62 -9.59 -11.13
N ASP A 216 8.05 -8.38 -11.33
CA ASP A 216 8.27 -7.23 -10.46
C ASP A 216 7.01 -6.82 -9.67
N ILE A 217 5.93 -7.60 -9.73
CA ILE A 217 4.70 -7.37 -8.96
C ILE A 217 4.67 -8.32 -7.76
N ASP A 218 5.03 -7.80 -6.58
CA ASP A 218 5.18 -8.58 -5.34
C ASP A 218 3.89 -8.72 -4.54
N GLY A 219 2.79 -8.12 -4.99
CA GLY A 219 1.50 -8.13 -4.30
C GLY A 219 0.54 -7.08 -4.80
N GLY A 220 -0.52 -6.82 -4.04
CA GLY A 220 -1.55 -5.84 -4.39
C GLY A 220 -1.93 -4.91 -3.25
N LEU A 221 -2.21 -3.64 -3.56
CA LEU A 221 -2.93 -2.70 -2.70
C LEU A 221 -4.39 -2.66 -3.16
N ILE A 222 -5.27 -3.34 -2.40
CA ILE A 222 -6.62 -3.68 -2.84
C ILE A 222 -7.64 -2.68 -2.29
N GLY A 223 -8.33 -1.97 -3.19
CA GLY A 223 -9.41 -1.04 -2.84
C GLY A 223 -10.78 -1.74 -2.77
N GLY A 224 -11.65 -1.50 -3.74
CA GLY A 224 -13.05 -1.96 -3.73
C GLY A 224 -13.26 -3.45 -3.51
N ALA A 225 -12.40 -4.31 -4.04
CA ALA A 225 -12.51 -5.76 -3.85
C ALA A 225 -12.26 -6.19 -2.39
N SER A 226 -11.56 -5.37 -1.58
CA SER A 226 -11.34 -5.65 -0.15
C SER A 226 -12.58 -5.44 0.72
N LEU A 227 -13.64 -4.85 0.19
CA LEU A 227 -14.92 -4.67 0.90
C LEU A 227 -15.79 -5.94 0.93
N SER A 228 -15.36 -7.00 0.27
CA SER A 228 -15.97 -8.33 0.31
C SER A 228 -14.90 -9.34 0.76
N SER A 229 -15.15 -10.01 1.87
CA SER A 229 -14.29 -11.08 2.40
C SER A 229 -13.98 -12.14 1.34
N LYS A 230 -15.01 -12.59 0.62
CA LYS A 230 -14.84 -13.57 -0.47
C LYS A 230 -13.90 -13.04 -1.57
N SER A 231 -14.16 -11.87 -2.13
CA SER A 231 -13.32 -11.32 -3.20
C SER A 231 -11.88 -11.09 -2.75
N PHE A 232 -11.69 -10.63 -1.51
CA PHE A 232 -10.35 -10.41 -0.97
C PHE A 232 -9.60 -11.73 -0.76
N CYS A 233 -10.27 -12.75 -0.21
CA CYS A 233 -9.68 -14.07 -0.02
C CYS A 233 -9.42 -14.80 -1.34
N ASP A 234 -10.27 -14.66 -2.34
CA ASP A 234 -10.02 -15.20 -3.69
C ASP A 234 -8.72 -14.59 -4.29
N ILE A 235 -8.42 -13.30 -4.01
CA ILE A 235 -7.16 -12.66 -4.41
C ILE A 235 -5.96 -13.24 -3.62
N ILE A 236 -6.13 -13.51 -2.33
CA ILE A 236 -5.10 -14.16 -1.50
C ILE A 236 -4.80 -15.56 -2.02
N GLU A 237 -5.83 -16.33 -2.37
CA GLU A 237 -5.67 -17.66 -2.98
C GLU A 237 -4.93 -17.61 -4.33
N ALA A 238 -5.22 -16.60 -5.16
CA ALA A 238 -4.47 -16.36 -6.38
C ALA A 238 -2.99 -16.08 -6.09
N ALA A 239 -2.67 -15.30 -5.05
CA ALA A 239 -1.30 -15.05 -4.63
C ALA A 239 -0.58 -16.32 -4.14
N LEU A 240 -1.26 -17.16 -3.36
CA LEU A 240 -0.72 -18.45 -2.90
C LEU A 240 -0.39 -19.37 -4.08
N SER A 241 -1.24 -19.39 -5.11
CA SER A 241 -1.04 -20.24 -6.30
C SER A 241 0.10 -19.81 -7.22
N THR A 242 0.50 -18.53 -7.17
CA THR A 242 1.62 -18.02 -7.98
C THR A 242 2.99 -18.20 -7.32
N GLN A 243 3.03 -18.56 -6.03
CA GLN A 243 4.28 -18.84 -5.29
C GLN A 243 4.66 -20.34 -5.28
N ALA A 244 3.79 -21.20 -5.76
CA ALA A 244 4.00 -22.64 -5.85
C ALA A 244 4.69 -23.01 -7.17
#